data_e22257f21a31f50b74e441d910970aaa
#
_entry.id   e22257f21a31f50b74e441d910970aaa
#
_cell.length_a   1.000
_cell.length_b   1.000
_cell.length_c   1.000
_cell.angle_alpha   90.00
_cell.angle_beta   90.00
_cell.angle_gamma   90.00
#
_symmetry.space_group_name_H-M   'P 1'
#
loop_
_entity.id
_entity.type
_entity.pdbx_description
1 polymer ?
#
loop_
_entity_poly.entity_id
_entity_poly.type
_entity_poly.pdbx_seq_one_letter_code
_entity_poly.pdbx_strand_id
1 'polypeptide(L)'
;MLISSKEIIMKIGIIGVGYIGTIISAVLASKGFRIVGIDSSKENIENLRLGKTHVYENGLNDLLEKFSKKILFSNDFSQLKDCDVILVTVGTPLSEKFQADLSGLIEVAENLAKFVSEDALVCIKSTVTPGATQKFAHQVEKSSGKKAGIDYFLAFSPERIAEGRAISEFCEFPIVV
;
A
#
# COMPACT_ATOMS: atom_id res chain seq x y z
N MET A 1 -8.44 -29.94 -26.54
CA MET A 1 -8.13 -28.49 -26.55
C MET A 1 -8.05 -28.07 -25.09
N LEU A 2 -6.84 -28.09 -24.51
CA LEU A 2 -6.61 -27.68 -23.11
C LEU A 2 -6.68 -26.15 -23.07
N ILE A 3 -7.73 -25.61 -22.48
CA ILE A 3 -7.81 -24.19 -22.13
C ILE A 3 -6.80 -24.02 -20.98
N SER A 4 -5.63 -23.47 -21.29
CA SER A 4 -4.67 -23.01 -20.29
C SER A 4 -5.39 -21.96 -19.45
N SER A 5 -5.77 -22.31 -18.23
CA SER A 5 -6.20 -21.34 -17.24
C SER A 5 -5.00 -20.42 -16.95
N LYS A 6 -5.00 -19.25 -17.57
CA LYS A 6 -4.07 -18.19 -17.19
C LYS A 6 -4.33 -17.93 -15.71
N GLU A 7 -3.42 -18.32 -14.84
CA GLU A 7 -3.49 -17.92 -13.43
C GLU A 7 -3.61 -16.40 -13.39
N ILE A 8 -4.75 -15.90 -12.92
CA ILE A 8 -4.96 -14.46 -12.70
C ILE A 8 -4.11 -14.11 -11.48
N ILE A 9 -2.92 -13.57 -11.73
CA ILE A 9 -2.04 -13.11 -10.66
C ILE A 9 -2.55 -11.73 -10.22
N MET A 10 -3.08 -11.67 -9.01
CA MET A 10 -3.54 -10.42 -8.38
C MET A 10 -2.42 -9.36 -8.37
N LYS A 11 -2.77 -8.12 -8.75
CA LYS A 11 -1.88 -6.96 -8.72
C LYS A 11 -2.22 -6.11 -7.51
N ILE A 12 -1.23 -5.87 -6.65
CA ILE A 12 -1.41 -5.13 -5.39
C ILE A 12 -0.60 -3.83 -5.43
N GLY A 13 -1.29 -2.71 -5.24
CA GLY A 13 -0.70 -1.40 -5.04
C GLY A 13 -0.37 -1.18 -3.55
N ILE A 14 0.76 -0.54 -3.25
CA ILE A 14 1.13 -0.13 -1.89
C ILE A 14 1.55 1.33 -1.95
N ILE A 15 0.83 2.19 -1.25
CA ILE A 15 1.08 3.64 -1.23
C ILE A 15 1.75 4.00 0.11
N GLY A 16 2.98 4.53 0.03
CA GLY A 16 3.86 4.80 1.15
C GLY A 16 4.80 3.61 1.40
N VAL A 17 5.89 3.49 0.61
CA VAL A 17 6.89 2.42 0.80
C VAL A 17 7.99 2.84 1.78
N GLY A 18 7.57 3.35 2.95
CA GLY A 18 8.41 3.49 4.13
C GLY A 18 8.68 2.14 4.80
N TYR A 19 8.82 2.10 6.14
CA TYR A 19 9.10 0.86 6.88
C TYR A 19 8.06 -0.23 6.57
N ILE A 20 6.80 0.03 6.89
CA ILE A 20 5.69 -0.93 6.74
C ILE A 20 5.48 -1.32 5.27
N GLY A 21 5.37 -0.33 4.38
CA GLY A 21 5.08 -0.59 2.97
C GLY A 21 6.17 -1.37 2.25
N THR A 22 7.44 -1.17 2.61
CA THR A 22 8.56 -1.94 2.04
C THR A 22 8.50 -3.41 2.47
N ILE A 23 8.23 -3.69 3.76
CA ILE A 23 8.11 -5.05 4.27
C ILE A 23 6.92 -5.77 3.62
N ILE A 24 5.75 -5.13 3.59
CA ILE A 24 4.55 -5.69 2.95
C ILE A 24 4.82 -5.99 1.46
N SER A 25 5.52 -5.08 0.76
CA SER A 25 5.88 -5.27 -0.65
C SER A 25 6.70 -6.55 -0.85
N ALA A 26 7.74 -6.74 -0.05
CA ALA A 26 8.62 -7.89 -0.14
C ALA A 26 7.89 -9.21 0.22
N VAL A 27 7.12 -9.21 1.30
CA VAL A 27 6.38 -10.39 1.75
C VAL A 27 5.33 -10.81 0.72
N LEU A 28 4.50 -9.88 0.23
CA LEU A 28 3.47 -10.20 -0.75
C LEU A 28 4.07 -10.65 -2.10
N ALA A 29 5.18 -10.04 -2.53
CA ALA A 29 5.90 -10.51 -3.71
C ALA A 29 6.42 -11.96 -3.55
N SER A 30 6.85 -12.34 -2.34
CA SER A 30 7.28 -13.71 -2.03
C SER A 30 6.14 -14.72 -2.09
N LYS A 31 4.90 -14.28 -1.84
CA LYS A 31 3.68 -15.09 -1.94
C LYS A 31 3.13 -15.19 -3.37
N GLY A 32 3.78 -14.53 -4.33
CA GLY A 32 3.44 -14.68 -5.74
C GLY A 32 2.73 -13.49 -6.37
N PHE A 33 2.31 -12.49 -5.60
CA PHE A 33 1.62 -11.31 -6.09
C PHE A 33 2.53 -10.39 -6.91
N ARG A 34 1.93 -9.61 -7.81
CA ARG A 34 2.60 -8.48 -8.49
C ARG A 34 2.40 -7.22 -7.68
N ILE A 35 3.47 -6.52 -7.36
CA ILE A 35 3.45 -5.38 -6.45
C ILE A 35 3.80 -4.11 -7.21
N VAL A 36 3.04 -3.04 -6.91
CA VAL A 36 3.34 -1.67 -7.31
C VAL A 36 3.49 -0.85 -6.04
N GLY A 37 4.70 -0.47 -5.70
CA GLY A 37 5.00 0.39 -4.56
C GLY A 37 5.10 1.86 -4.99
N ILE A 38 4.30 2.74 -4.38
CA ILE A 38 4.28 4.17 -4.65
C ILE A 38 4.78 4.94 -3.43
N ASP A 39 5.65 5.92 -3.67
CA ASP A 39 6.10 6.86 -2.64
C ASP A 39 6.36 8.24 -3.25
N SER A 40 6.17 9.30 -2.47
CA SER A 40 6.47 10.67 -2.88
C SER A 40 7.98 10.95 -2.90
N SER A 41 8.77 10.26 -2.09
CA SER A 41 10.23 10.40 -2.03
C SER A 41 10.88 9.74 -3.25
N LYS A 42 11.39 10.57 -4.16
CA LYS A 42 12.17 10.10 -5.32
C LYS A 42 13.42 9.34 -4.90
N GLU A 43 14.10 9.85 -3.88
CA GLU A 43 15.31 9.22 -3.35
C GLU A 43 15.02 7.81 -2.81
N ASN A 44 13.94 7.65 -2.03
CA ASN A 44 13.53 6.34 -1.53
C ASN A 44 13.22 5.37 -2.67
N ILE A 45 12.47 5.82 -3.68
CA ILE A 45 12.15 5.01 -4.86
C ILE A 45 13.40 4.60 -5.64
N GLU A 46 14.35 5.51 -5.85
CA GLU A 46 15.62 5.20 -6.52
C GLU A 46 16.44 4.18 -5.73
N ASN A 47 16.54 4.34 -4.42
CA ASN A 47 17.22 3.39 -3.55
C ASN A 47 16.55 2.00 -3.60
N LEU A 48 15.24 1.91 -3.49
CA LEU A 48 14.50 0.63 -3.57
C LEU A 48 14.65 -0.06 -4.92
N ARG A 49 14.69 0.69 -6.03
CA ARG A 49 14.97 0.16 -7.38
C ARG A 49 16.37 -0.45 -7.51
N LEU A 50 17.33 0.08 -6.75
CA LEU A 50 18.70 -0.44 -6.67
C LEU A 50 18.84 -1.58 -5.65
N GLY A 51 17.75 -2.06 -5.06
CA GLY A 51 17.76 -3.07 -4.00
C GLY A 51 18.29 -2.56 -2.66
N LYS A 52 18.36 -1.22 -2.49
CA LYS A 52 18.80 -0.59 -1.24
C LYS A 52 17.59 -0.12 -0.46
N THR A 53 17.52 -0.46 0.79
CA THR A 53 16.48 0.04 1.69
C THR A 53 17.10 0.63 2.96
N HIS A 54 16.50 1.68 3.49
CA HIS A 54 16.81 2.23 4.81
C HIS A 54 16.12 1.45 5.93
N VAL A 55 15.25 0.50 5.57
CA VAL A 55 14.53 -0.34 6.51
C VAL A 55 15.42 -1.49 6.96
N TYR A 56 15.70 -1.55 8.26
CA TYR A 56 16.43 -2.65 8.85
C TYR A 56 15.44 -3.70 9.38
N GLU A 57 15.35 -4.84 8.69
CA GLU A 57 14.55 -5.99 9.09
C GLU A 57 15.24 -7.27 8.61
N ASN A 58 15.31 -8.27 9.49
CA ASN A 58 16.03 -9.51 9.16
C ASN A 58 15.37 -10.24 7.98
N GLY A 59 16.16 -10.57 6.95
CA GLY A 59 15.68 -11.24 5.74
C GLY A 59 14.99 -10.34 4.70
N LEU A 60 14.79 -9.05 4.97
CA LEU A 60 14.11 -8.13 4.04
C LEU A 60 14.89 -7.95 2.74
N ASN A 61 16.21 -7.72 2.83
CA ASN A 61 17.04 -7.51 1.64
C ASN A 61 17.03 -8.74 0.73
N ASP A 62 17.10 -9.94 1.30
CA ASP A 62 17.06 -11.20 0.55
C ASP A 62 15.72 -11.35 -0.19
N LEU A 63 14.60 -10.97 0.46
CA LEU A 63 13.29 -10.99 -0.17
C LEU A 63 13.18 -9.97 -1.32
N LEU A 64 13.64 -8.73 -1.09
CA LEU A 64 13.62 -7.68 -2.12
C LEU A 64 14.44 -8.06 -3.33
N GLU A 65 15.65 -8.61 -3.14
CA GLU A 65 16.51 -9.07 -4.23
C GLU A 65 15.88 -10.23 -4.98
N LYS A 66 15.50 -11.28 -4.26
CA LYS A 66 14.94 -12.52 -4.83
C LYS A 66 13.66 -12.28 -5.63
N PHE A 67 12.80 -11.37 -5.19
CA PHE A 67 11.51 -11.10 -5.81
C PHE A 67 11.43 -9.75 -6.53
N SER A 68 12.57 -9.10 -6.80
CA SER A 68 12.68 -7.80 -7.47
C SER A 68 11.87 -7.71 -8.77
N LYS A 69 11.84 -8.78 -9.57
CA LYS A 69 11.08 -8.84 -10.84
C LYS A 69 9.54 -8.78 -10.65
N LYS A 70 9.04 -8.97 -9.43
CA LYS A 70 7.62 -8.89 -9.10
C LYS A 70 7.22 -7.56 -8.49
N ILE A 71 8.19 -6.67 -8.20
CA ILE A 71 7.97 -5.40 -7.54
C ILE A 71 8.36 -4.25 -8.47
N LEU A 72 7.43 -3.34 -8.73
CA LEU A 72 7.67 -2.07 -9.39
C LEU A 72 7.60 -0.95 -8.35
N PHE A 73 8.68 -0.23 -8.11
CA PHE A 73 8.67 0.99 -7.30
C PHE A 73 8.58 2.23 -8.18
N SER A 74 7.69 3.17 -7.86
CA SER A 74 7.43 4.36 -8.66
C SER A 74 6.93 5.55 -7.83
N ASN A 75 7.12 6.76 -8.36
CA ASN A 75 6.47 7.98 -7.85
C ASN A 75 5.17 8.29 -8.59
N ASP A 76 4.84 7.52 -9.62
CA ASP A 76 3.71 7.77 -10.50
C ASP A 76 2.49 6.93 -10.09
N PHE A 77 1.45 7.61 -9.59
CA PHE A 77 0.18 7.00 -9.20
C PHE A 77 -0.54 6.30 -10.36
N SER A 78 -0.26 6.64 -11.62
CA SER A 78 -0.86 5.96 -12.78
C SER A 78 -0.53 4.46 -12.84
N GLN A 79 0.56 4.04 -12.20
CA GLN A 79 0.97 2.64 -12.10
C GLN A 79 0.00 1.79 -11.24
N LEU A 80 -0.86 2.45 -10.43
CA LEU A 80 -1.90 1.80 -9.62
C LEU A 80 -3.12 1.38 -10.46
N LYS A 81 -3.22 1.86 -11.69
CA LYS A 81 -4.24 1.42 -12.61
C LYS A 81 -4.23 -0.11 -12.73
N ASP A 82 -5.40 -0.70 -12.74
CA ASP A 82 -5.60 -2.17 -12.78
C ASP A 82 -5.03 -2.93 -11.56
N CYS A 83 -4.80 -2.24 -10.42
CA CYS A 83 -4.58 -2.93 -9.16
C CYS A 83 -5.92 -3.42 -8.58
N ASP A 84 -5.93 -4.71 -8.18
CA ASP A 84 -7.10 -5.34 -7.54
C ASP A 84 -7.25 -4.90 -6.08
N VAL A 85 -6.11 -4.70 -5.41
CA VAL A 85 -6.02 -4.26 -4.01
C VAL A 85 -5.01 -3.12 -3.90
N ILE A 86 -5.34 -2.11 -3.11
CA ILE A 86 -4.45 -0.98 -2.83
C ILE A 86 -4.34 -0.80 -1.31
N LEU A 87 -3.14 -1.00 -0.78
CA LEU A 87 -2.83 -0.80 0.63
C LEU A 87 -2.24 0.59 0.84
N VAL A 88 -2.82 1.35 1.78
CA VAL A 88 -2.34 2.70 2.13
C VAL A 88 -1.57 2.60 3.45
N THR A 89 -0.26 2.84 3.38
CA THR A 89 0.70 2.69 4.49
C THR A 89 1.49 3.98 4.75
N VAL A 90 0.89 5.13 4.45
CA VAL A 90 1.53 6.44 4.67
C VAL A 90 1.60 6.80 6.15
N GLY A 91 2.63 7.56 6.52
CA GLY A 91 2.77 8.05 7.89
C GLY A 91 1.64 9.01 8.26
N THR A 92 1.22 8.95 9.54
CA THR A 92 0.22 9.84 10.16
C THR A 92 0.84 10.47 11.42
N PRO A 93 1.80 11.41 11.25
CA PRO A 93 2.50 12.00 12.40
C PRO A 93 1.55 12.81 13.27
N LEU A 94 1.98 13.08 14.49
CA LEU A 94 1.30 14.03 15.35
C LEU A 94 1.73 15.47 14.98
N SER A 95 0.77 16.36 14.92
CA SER A 95 1.01 17.80 14.83
C SER A 95 1.62 18.34 16.15
N GLU A 96 2.11 19.56 16.13
CA GLU A 96 2.57 20.26 17.35
C GLU A 96 1.52 20.33 18.47
N LYS A 97 0.23 20.21 18.11
CA LYS A 97 -0.89 20.20 19.05
C LYS A 97 -1.32 18.78 19.46
N PHE A 98 -0.48 17.79 19.25
CA PHE A 98 -0.75 16.37 19.53
C PHE A 98 -2.02 15.83 18.83
N GLN A 99 -2.38 16.40 17.71
CA GLN A 99 -3.47 15.89 16.86
C GLN A 99 -2.88 15.13 15.68
N ALA A 100 -3.56 14.06 15.26
CA ALA A 100 -3.13 13.31 14.08
C ALA A 100 -3.16 14.19 12.83
N ASP A 101 -2.03 14.29 12.14
CA ASP A 101 -1.96 14.95 10.84
C ASP A 101 -2.38 13.95 9.75
N LEU A 102 -3.54 14.20 9.17
CA LEU A 102 -4.11 13.38 8.10
C LEU A 102 -3.84 13.95 6.71
N SER A 103 -3.04 15.02 6.58
CA SER A 103 -2.78 15.69 5.29
C SER A 103 -2.25 14.72 4.24
N GLY A 104 -1.26 13.89 4.59
CA GLY A 104 -0.71 12.88 3.69
C GLY A 104 -1.75 11.82 3.27
N LEU A 105 -2.65 11.42 4.17
CA LEU A 105 -3.74 10.50 3.85
C LEU A 105 -4.74 11.11 2.86
N ILE A 106 -5.07 12.38 3.04
CA ILE A 106 -6.00 13.11 2.15
C ILE A 106 -5.37 13.36 0.79
N GLU A 107 -4.08 13.70 0.72
CA GLU A 107 -3.33 13.82 -0.53
C GLU A 107 -3.31 12.50 -1.31
N VAL A 108 -3.11 11.36 -0.61
CA VAL A 108 -3.23 10.03 -1.23
C VAL A 108 -4.62 9.81 -1.80
N ALA A 109 -5.69 10.14 -1.07
CA ALA A 109 -7.06 10.00 -1.57
C ALA A 109 -7.30 10.82 -2.85
N GLU A 110 -6.80 12.06 -2.90
CA GLU A 110 -6.92 12.94 -4.05
C GLU A 110 -6.19 12.40 -5.29
N ASN A 111 -4.96 11.93 -5.11
CA ASN A 111 -4.16 11.37 -6.20
C ASN A 111 -4.70 10.02 -6.68
N LEU A 112 -5.07 9.14 -5.74
CA LEU A 112 -5.61 7.81 -6.04
C LEU A 112 -6.95 7.88 -6.79
N ALA A 113 -7.79 8.87 -6.50
CA ALA A 113 -9.11 9.03 -7.08
C ALA A 113 -9.11 8.94 -8.63
N LYS A 114 -8.03 9.37 -9.28
CA LYS A 114 -7.88 9.35 -10.74
C LYS A 114 -7.62 7.94 -11.30
N PHE A 115 -7.12 7.02 -10.48
CA PHE A 115 -6.57 5.74 -10.92
C PHE A 115 -7.19 4.52 -10.24
N VAL A 116 -7.98 4.70 -9.17
CA VAL A 116 -8.67 3.58 -8.52
C VAL A 116 -9.61 2.91 -9.52
N SER A 117 -9.43 1.60 -9.71
CA SER A 117 -10.26 0.80 -10.61
C SER A 117 -11.63 0.50 -9.99
N GLU A 118 -12.62 0.23 -10.83
CA GLU A 118 -13.89 -0.33 -10.37
C GLU A 118 -13.63 -1.68 -9.69
N ASP A 119 -14.38 -1.95 -8.62
CA ASP A 119 -14.26 -3.15 -7.78
C ASP A 119 -12.92 -3.32 -7.05
N ALA A 120 -11.98 -2.37 -7.16
CA ALA A 120 -10.73 -2.43 -6.38
C ALA A 120 -11.00 -2.31 -4.88
N LEU A 121 -10.27 -3.07 -4.07
CA LEU A 121 -10.26 -2.89 -2.62
C LEU A 121 -9.16 -1.92 -2.21
N VAL A 122 -9.53 -0.78 -1.63
CA VAL A 122 -8.60 0.13 -0.95
C VAL A 122 -8.62 -0.17 0.55
N CYS A 123 -7.46 -0.48 1.12
CA CYS A 123 -7.35 -0.80 2.53
C CYS A 123 -6.37 0.17 3.22
N ILE A 124 -6.88 0.96 4.18
CA ILE A 124 -6.05 1.86 4.99
C ILE A 124 -5.38 1.03 6.08
N LYS A 125 -4.06 0.89 5.98
CA LYS A 125 -3.19 0.20 6.93
C LYS A 125 -2.54 1.18 7.93
N SER A 126 -2.50 2.47 7.60
CA SER A 126 -2.02 3.52 8.52
C SER A 126 -2.87 3.58 9.77
N THR A 127 -2.25 3.80 10.93
CA THR A 127 -2.97 4.06 12.18
C THR A 127 -3.59 5.46 12.13
N VAL A 128 -4.90 5.53 12.16
CA VAL A 128 -5.65 6.79 12.01
C VAL A 128 -6.72 6.95 13.09
N THR A 129 -7.14 8.19 13.31
CA THR A 129 -8.22 8.51 14.24
C THR A 129 -9.60 8.12 13.68
N PRO A 130 -10.60 7.87 14.55
CA PRO A 130 -11.97 7.66 14.12
C PRO A 130 -12.45 8.77 13.17
N GLY A 131 -13.15 8.38 12.09
CA GLY A 131 -13.60 9.30 11.05
C GLY A 131 -12.60 9.56 9.91
N ALA A 132 -11.35 9.13 10.02
CA ALA A 132 -10.36 9.33 8.96
C ALA A 132 -10.70 8.56 7.68
N THR A 133 -11.23 7.34 7.80
CA THR A 133 -11.68 6.52 6.67
C THR A 133 -12.80 7.20 5.89
N GLN A 134 -13.76 7.82 6.59
CA GLN A 134 -14.84 8.58 5.97
C GLN A 134 -14.32 9.84 5.25
N LYS A 135 -13.34 10.54 5.84
CA LYS A 135 -12.69 11.69 5.19
C LYS A 135 -11.95 11.27 3.91
N PHE A 136 -11.27 10.12 3.95
CA PHE A 136 -10.62 9.54 2.77
C PHE A 136 -11.64 9.25 1.67
N ALA A 137 -12.73 8.54 1.98
CA ALA A 137 -13.80 8.24 1.04
C ALA A 137 -14.40 9.52 0.43
N HIS A 138 -14.71 10.51 1.26
CA HIS A 138 -15.25 11.81 0.80
C HIS A 138 -14.28 12.52 -0.15
N GLN A 139 -12.97 12.48 0.12
CA GLN A 139 -11.97 13.10 -0.76
C GLN A 139 -11.88 12.37 -2.11
N VAL A 140 -11.93 11.03 -2.13
CA VAL A 140 -11.98 10.26 -3.38
C VAL A 140 -13.23 10.63 -4.19
N GLU A 141 -14.41 10.66 -3.55
CA GLU A 141 -15.67 11.05 -4.20
C GLU A 141 -15.61 12.48 -4.76
N LYS A 142 -15.11 13.43 -3.97
CA LYS A 142 -14.94 14.84 -4.39
C LYS A 142 -14.02 14.96 -5.62
N SER A 143 -12.98 14.16 -5.71
CA SER A 143 -11.96 14.26 -6.76
C SER A 143 -12.30 13.49 -8.04
N SER A 144 -13.16 12.47 -7.98
CA SER A 144 -13.46 11.59 -9.13
C SER A 144 -14.93 11.29 -9.34
N GLY A 145 -15.79 11.60 -8.38
CA GLY A 145 -17.19 11.16 -8.37
C GLY A 145 -17.42 9.71 -7.91
N LYS A 146 -16.35 8.92 -7.74
CA LYS A 146 -16.43 7.51 -7.34
C LYS A 146 -16.77 7.36 -5.85
N LYS A 147 -17.69 6.46 -5.54
CA LYS A 147 -18.21 6.24 -4.18
C LYS A 147 -17.74 4.91 -3.60
N ALA A 148 -17.24 4.96 -2.39
CA ALA A 148 -16.90 3.75 -1.64
C ALA A 148 -18.15 2.90 -1.39
N GLY A 149 -18.03 1.57 -1.57
CA GLY A 149 -19.13 0.62 -1.47
C GLY A 149 -20.02 0.51 -2.72
N ILE A 150 -19.76 1.31 -3.76
CA ILE A 150 -20.45 1.28 -5.05
C ILE A 150 -19.45 1.06 -6.19
N ASP A 151 -18.48 1.98 -6.34
CA ASP A 151 -17.52 1.95 -7.44
C ASP A 151 -16.20 1.29 -7.03
N TYR A 152 -15.87 1.29 -5.74
CA TYR A 152 -14.73 0.60 -5.15
C TYR A 152 -15.03 0.23 -3.71
N PHE A 153 -14.27 -0.71 -3.14
CA PHE A 153 -14.39 -1.10 -1.74
C PHE A 153 -13.37 -0.36 -0.87
N LEU A 154 -13.76 0.01 0.36
CA LEU A 154 -12.88 0.68 1.30
C LEU A 154 -12.91 -0.04 2.66
N ALA A 155 -11.73 -0.43 3.15
CA ALA A 155 -11.55 -1.08 4.43
C ALA A 155 -10.53 -0.33 5.30
N PHE A 156 -10.63 -0.52 6.61
CA PHE A 156 -9.65 -0.08 7.59
C PHE A 156 -9.10 -1.31 8.33
N SER A 157 -7.80 -1.50 8.24
CA SER A 157 -7.12 -2.64 8.87
C SER A 157 -5.72 -2.20 9.31
N PRO A 158 -5.61 -1.52 10.48
CA PRO A 158 -4.36 -0.95 10.93
C PRO A 158 -3.29 -2.02 11.13
N GLU A 159 -2.05 -1.66 10.75
CA GLU A 159 -0.90 -2.55 10.95
C GLU A 159 -0.42 -2.50 12.39
N ARG A 160 0.01 -3.66 12.93
CA ARG A 160 0.41 -3.84 14.33
C ARG A 160 1.75 -4.55 14.47
N ILE A 161 2.52 -4.68 13.38
CA ILE A 161 3.82 -5.34 13.39
C ILE A 161 4.87 -4.48 14.12
N ALA A 162 5.80 -5.14 14.81
CA ALA A 162 6.89 -4.51 15.53
C ALA A 162 8.20 -4.57 14.73
N GLU A 163 9.03 -3.53 14.85
CA GLU A 163 10.36 -3.51 14.26
C GLU A 163 11.22 -4.68 14.74
N GLY A 164 11.99 -5.29 13.81
CA GLY A 164 12.86 -6.44 14.07
C GLY A 164 12.14 -7.81 14.00
N ARG A 165 10.81 -7.85 13.91
CA ARG A 165 10.01 -9.08 13.76
C ARG A 165 8.87 -8.91 12.75
N ALA A 166 8.89 -7.83 12.00
CA ALA A 166 7.76 -7.43 11.18
C ALA A 166 7.41 -8.44 10.09
N ILE A 167 8.39 -9.12 9.49
CA ILE A 167 8.16 -10.14 8.45
C ILE A 167 7.40 -11.33 9.03
N SER A 168 7.82 -11.87 10.18
CA SER A 168 7.15 -13.01 10.81
C SER A 168 5.77 -12.63 11.33
N GLU A 169 5.65 -11.48 12.01
CA GLU A 169 4.38 -11.01 12.57
C GLU A 169 3.34 -10.72 11.47
N PHE A 170 3.76 -10.15 10.35
CA PHE A 170 2.85 -9.94 9.21
C PHE A 170 2.32 -11.25 8.61
N CYS A 171 3.12 -12.33 8.66
CA CYS A 171 2.71 -13.64 8.15
C CYS A 171 1.85 -14.44 9.13
N GLU A 172 2.01 -14.24 10.43
CA GLU A 172 1.50 -15.14 11.48
C GLU A 172 0.35 -14.53 12.30
N PHE A 173 0.32 -13.19 12.43
CA PHE A 173 -0.69 -12.55 13.27
C PHE A 173 -2.06 -12.48 12.59
N PRO A 174 -3.15 -12.68 13.35
CA PRO A 174 -4.49 -12.48 12.84
C PRO A 174 -4.71 -11.02 12.47
N ILE A 175 -5.35 -10.79 11.32
CA ILE A 175 -5.70 -9.45 10.85
C ILE A 175 -7.11 -9.12 11.32
N VAL A 176 -7.30 -7.90 11.84
CA VAL A 176 -8.61 -7.33 12.18
C VAL A 176 -8.96 -6.29 11.11
N VAL A 177 -10.15 -6.42 10.54
CA VAL A 177 -10.70 -5.52 9.53
C VAL A 177 -11.99 -4.89 10.05
#